data_1b68239a99879eb488b2cbe9099d0a60
#
_entry.id   1b68239a99879eb488b2cbe9099d0a60
#
_cell.length_a   1.000
_cell.length_b   1.000
_cell.length_c   1.000
_cell.angle_alpha   90.00
_cell.angle_beta   90.00
_cell.angle_gamma   90.00
#
_symmetry.space_group_name_H-M   'P 1'
#
loop_
_entity.id
_entity.type
_entity.pdbx_description
1 polymer ?
#
loop_
_entity_poly.entity_id
_entity_poly.type
_entity_poly.pdbx_seq_one_letter_code
_entity_poly.pdbx_strand_id
1 'polypeptide(L)'
;MKQFLFFLAVVFTTSMFAQKQVSMHMYVKVLPEHQEEFERLEIDYWSKVAKKEIDAGRMTGWGLMKSIGVDKAATEANYLIVNTFENIEQAFSGNQKWDTSFLNLTPQDISTEGIREIISIRFYQNEESINGDKTNFTIFNYGRPTDISAFVSENKSLWKGIHLANQKSTKLNSWGVHTRIHPQGNASKASIFTRDGFENLVDAMNYLSFKEENPYQKMAAKSKMNSIMPDGFGYTIIRRTLHWVN
;
A
#
# COMPACT_ATOMS: atom_id res chain seq x y z
N MET A 1 16.27 10.12 65.92
CA MET A 1 16.72 9.39 64.73
C MET A 1 15.52 9.27 63.77
N LYS A 2 15.51 10.10 62.72
CA LYS A 2 14.45 10.05 61.68
C LYS A 2 14.99 9.30 60.48
N GLN A 3 14.45 8.10 60.20
CA GLN A 3 14.81 7.31 59.05
C GLN A 3 14.08 7.90 57.83
N PHE A 4 14.83 8.39 56.85
CA PHE A 4 14.36 8.79 55.52
C PHE A 4 14.30 7.54 54.64
N LEU A 5 13.10 7.04 54.32
CA LEU A 5 12.88 6.04 53.31
C LEU A 5 12.87 6.69 51.91
N PHE A 6 13.94 6.46 51.14
CA PHE A 6 13.99 6.84 49.74
C PHE A 6 13.22 5.78 48.92
N PHE A 7 12.05 6.14 48.43
CA PHE A 7 11.33 5.33 47.41
C PHE A 7 11.95 5.62 46.05
N LEU A 8 12.73 4.69 45.54
CA LEU A 8 13.25 4.71 44.17
C LEU A 8 12.14 4.25 43.23
N ALA A 9 11.37 5.20 42.66
CA ALA A 9 10.43 4.90 41.58
C ALA A 9 11.21 4.60 40.31
N VAL A 10 11.38 3.33 39.99
CA VAL A 10 11.91 2.88 38.68
C VAL A 10 10.79 3.09 37.67
N VAL A 11 10.85 4.20 36.94
CA VAL A 11 9.98 4.44 35.79
C VAL A 11 10.46 3.55 34.67
N PHE A 12 9.80 2.41 34.48
CA PHE A 12 9.95 1.61 33.25
C PHE A 12 9.31 2.41 32.10
N THR A 13 10.11 3.18 31.37
CA THR A 13 9.73 3.68 30.06
C THR A 13 9.76 2.49 29.09
N THR A 14 8.64 1.78 29.00
CA THR A 14 8.40 0.90 27.86
C THR A 14 8.35 1.80 26.64
N SER A 15 9.41 1.77 25.83
CA SER A 15 9.38 2.32 24.48
C SER A 15 8.30 1.53 23.74
N MET A 16 7.08 2.04 23.70
CA MET A 16 6.06 1.56 22.80
C MET A 16 6.57 1.87 21.38
N PHE A 17 7.25 0.92 20.76
CA PHE A 17 7.45 0.97 19.32
C PHE A 17 6.04 1.01 18.72
N ALA A 18 5.66 2.16 18.16
CA ALA A 18 4.41 2.25 17.44
C ALA A 18 4.42 1.16 16.37
N GLN A 19 3.54 0.17 16.52
CA GLN A 19 3.43 -0.92 15.58
C GLN A 19 3.04 -0.32 14.22
N LYS A 20 3.73 -0.75 13.16
CA LYS A 20 3.54 -0.20 11.83
C LYS A 20 2.38 -0.92 11.14
N GLN A 21 1.54 -0.14 10.48
CA GLN A 21 0.45 -0.65 9.67
C GLN A 21 0.95 -1.66 8.62
N VAL A 22 0.20 -2.73 8.45
CA VAL A 22 0.46 -3.79 7.47
C VAL A 22 -0.63 -3.79 6.40
N SER A 23 -0.25 -4.09 5.17
CA SER A 23 -1.19 -4.33 4.08
C SER A 23 -0.93 -5.66 3.40
N MET A 24 -2.00 -6.40 3.12
CA MET A 24 -2.00 -7.56 2.23
C MET A 24 -2.45 -7.11 0.86
N HIS A 25 -1.64 -7.37 -0.15
CA HIS A 25 -1.89 -7.07 -1.54
C HIS A 25 -2.14 -8.38 -2.30
N MET A 26 -3.36 -8.59 -2.78
CA MET A 26 -3.71 -9.71 -3.65
C MET A 26 -3.77 -9.21 -5.10
N TYR A 27 -2.83 -9.67 -5.91
CA TYR A 27 -2.73 -9.35 -7.33
C TYR A 27 -3.56 -10.37 -8.11
N VAL A 28 -4.53 -9.87 -8.87
CA VAL A 28 -5.55 -10.69 -9.50
C VAL A 28 -5.59 -10.41 -11.00
N LYS A 29 -5.72 -11.48 -11.79
CA LYS A 29 -6.03 -11.43 -13.21
C LYS A 29 -7.49 -11.82 -13.42
N VAL A 30 -8.21 -10.99 -14.17
CA VAL A 30 -9.59 -11.23 -14.58
C VAL A 30 -9.67 -11.03 -16.09
N LEU A 31 -10.21 -12.02 -16.81
CA LEU A 31 -10.39 -11.92 -18.26
C LEU A 31 -11.43 -10.85 -18.60
N PRO A 32 -11.33 -10.21 -19.79
CA PRO A 32 -12.22 -9.10 -20.16
C PRO A 32 -13.72 -9.41 -20.00
N GLU A 33 -14.14 -10.61 -20.39
CA GLU A 33 -15.53 -11.08 -20.31
C GLU A 33 -16.07 -11.24 -18.89
N HIS A 34 -15.21 -11.32 -17.88
CA HIS A 34 -15.58 -11.48 -16.47
C HIS A 34 -15.41 -10.21 -15.63
N GLN A 35 -14.87 -9.13 -16.20
CA GLN A 35 -14.48 -7.95 -15.41
C GLN A 35 -15.70 -7.26 -14.78
N GLU A 36 -16.81 -7.12 -15.51
CA GLU A 36 -18.02 -6.49 -15.00
C GLU A 36 -18.62 -7.27 -13.82
N GLU A 37 -18.71 -8.59 -13.96
CA GLU A 37 -19.20 -9.46 -12.89
C GLU A 37 -18.28 -9.47 -11.69
N PHE A 38 -16.97 -9.56 -11.92
CA PHE A 38 -15.96 -9.47 -10.85
C PHE A 38 -16.08 -8.16 -10.07
N GLU A 39 -16.10 -7.01 -10.76
CA GLU A 39 -16.25 -5.70 -10.13
C GLU A 39 -17.55 -5.60 -9.33
N ARG A 40 -18.67 -6.10 -9.88
CA ARG A 40 -19.95 -6.12 -9.19
C ARG A 40 -19.92 -6.97 -7.90
N LEU A 41 -19.37 -8.19 -7.96
CA LEU A 41 -19.28 -9.08 -6.81
C LEU A 41 -18.39 -8.48 -5.70
N GLU A 42 -17.25 -7.92 -6.07
CA GLU A 42 -16.33 -7.31 -5.12
C GLU A 42 -16.92 -6.02 -4.50
N ILE A 43 -17.56 -5.16 -5.30
CA ILE A 43 -18.11 -3.88 -4.82
C ILE A 43 -19.42 -4.05 -4.07
N ASP A 44 -20.36 -4.84 -4.59
CA ASP A 44 -21.69 -4.93 -4.01
C ASP A 44 -21.76 -5.87 -2.80
N TYR A 45 -20.86 -6.84 -2.71
CA TYR A 45 -20.91 -7.87 -1.66
C TYR A 45 -19.64 -7.93 -0.82
N TRP A 46 -18.46 -8.19 -1.42
CA TRP A 46 -17.23 -8.36 -0.64
C TRP A 46 -16.81 -7.10 0.11
N SER A 47 -17.07 -5.91 -0.43
CA SER A 47 -16.86 -4.65 0.29
C SER A 47 -17.68 -4.55 1.58
N LYS A 48 -18.92 -5.08 1.59
CA LYS A 48 -19.79 -5.11 2.78
C LYS A 48 -19.30 -6.13 3.80
N VAL A 49 -18.81 -7.28 3.32
CA VAL A 49 -18.18 -8.28 4.19
C VAL A 49 -16.92 -7.70 4.84
N ALA A 50 -16.09 -7.02 4.04
CA ALA A 50 -14.91 -6.32 4.55
C ALA A 50 -15.28 -5.20 5.55
N LYS A 51 -16.33 -4.42 5.27
CA LYS A 51 -16.83 -3.39 6.21
C LYS A 51 -17.22 -4.00 7.56
N LYS A 52 -17.86 -5.17 7.56
CA LYS A 52 -18.18 -5.90 8.80
C LYS A 52 -16.92 -6.33 9.57
N GLU A 53 -15.87 -6.73 8.86
CA GLU A 53 -14.57 -7.05 9.48
C GLU A 53 -13.89 -5.80 10.08
N ILE A 54 -14.01 -4.65 9.38
CA ILE A 54 -13.50 -3.36 9.85
C ILE A 54 -14.26 -2.87 11.08
N ASP A 55 -15.59 -2.88 11.04
CA ASP A 55 -16.45 -2.48 12.17
C ASP A 55 -16.24 -3.34 13.42
N ALA A 56 -15.83 -4.59 13.22
CA ALA A 56 -15.47 -5.51 14.31
C ALA A 56 -14.00 -5.37 14.78
N GLY A 57 -13.24 -4.39 14.25
CA GLY A 57 -11.85 -4.14 14.63
C GLY A 57 -10.86 -5.24 14.19
N ARG A 58 -11.22 -6.08 13.19
CA ARG A 58 -10.34 -7.15 12.70
C ARG A 58 -9.50 -6.74 11.49
N MET A 59 -9.85 -5.61 10.87
CA MET A 59 -9.14 -4.95 9.77
C MET A 59 -9.28 -3.43 9.94
N THR A 60 -8.47 -2.66 9.19
CA THR A 60 -8.54 -1.19 9.15
C THR A 60 -9.01 -0.65 7.81
N GLY A 61 -9.02 -1.47 6.76
CA GLY A 61 -9.51 -1.05 5.45
C GLY A 61 -9.46 -2.16 4.42
N TRP A 62 -10.29 -2.01 3.40
CA TRP A 62 -10.35 -2.86 2.22
C TRP A 62 -10.49 -2.01 0.96
N GLY A 63 -9.84 -2.39 -0.13
CA GLY A 63 -9.96 -1.68 -1.39
C GLY A 63 -9.78 -2.54 -2.62
N LEU A 64 -10.52 -2.20 -3.69
CA LEU A 64 -10.39 -2.75 -5.02
C LEU A 64 -9.82 -1.70 -5.96
N MET A 65 -8.74 -2.04 -6.66
CA MET A 65 -8.09 -1.16 -7.63
C MET A 65 -7.92 -1.88 -8.97
N LYS A 66 -8.06 -1.12 -10.08
CA LYS A 66 -7.87 -1.61 -11.46
C LYS A 66 -6.67 -0.93 -12.10
N SER A 67 -5.81 -1.67 -12.76
CA SER A 67 -4.63 -1.15 -13.47
C SER A 67 -5.04 -0.31 -14.70
N ILE A 68 -4.37 0.81 -14.90
CA ILE A 68 -4.47 1.65 -16.11
C ILE A 68 -3.31 1.28 -17.03
N GLY A 69 -3.65 0.69 -18.19
CA GLY A 69 -2.65 0.06 -19.03
C GLY A 69 -2.15 -1.25 -18.42
N VAL A 70 -1.67 -2.15 -19.24
CA VAL A 70 -1.11 -3.44 -18.80
C VAL A 70 0.12 -3.75 -19.66
N ASP A 71 1.24 -3.97 -18.98
CA ASP A 71 2.44 -4.55 -19.58
C ASP A 71 2.51 -6.03 -19.19
N LYS A 72 2.23 -6.92 -20.12
CA LYS A 72 2.26 -8.38 -19.90
C LYS A 72 3.65 -8.89 -19.49
N ALA A 73 4.70 -8.17 -19.88
CA ALA A 73 6.07 -8.54 -19.50
C ALA A 73 6.36 -8.28 -18.01
N ALA A 74 5.68 -7.29 -17.43
CA ALA A 74 5.90 -6.88 -16.04
C ALA A 74 4.90 -7.51 -15.07
N THR A 75 3.62 -7.62 -15.47
CA THR A 75 2.57 -8.26 -14.66
C THR A 75 1.41 -8.73 -15.52
N GLU A 76 0.84 -9.86 -15.16
CA GLU A 76 -0.43 -10.31 -15.73
C GLU A 76 -1.65 -9.84 -14.93
N ALA A 77 -1.45 -9.33 -13.71
CA ALA A 77 -2.52 -8.88 -12.83
C ALA A 77 -3.07 -7.52 -13.28
N ASN A 78 -4.37 -7.46 -13.53
CA ASN A 78 -5.07 -6.23 -13.88
C ASN A 78 -5.91 -5.64 -12.74
N TYR A 79 -6.06 -6.37 -11.63
CA TYR A 79 -6.66 -5.90 -10.39
C TYR A 79 -5.72 -6.09 -9.20
N LEU A 80 -5.95 -5.26 -8.19
CA LEU A 80 -5.31 -5.33 -6.88
C LEU A 80 -6.38 -5.19 -5.80
N ILE A 81 -6.51 -6.22 -4.95
CA ILE A 81 -7.29 -6.15 -3.72
C ILE A 81 -6.32 -5.86 -2.59
N VAL A 82 -6.63 -4.86 -1.77
CA VAL A 82 -5.81 -4.43 -0.64
C VAL A 82 -6.60 -4.60 0.65
N ASN A 83 -6.06 -5.36 1.59
CA ASN A 83 -6.53 -5.40 2.97
C ASN A 83 -5.52 -4.68 3.84
N THR A 84 -5.96 -3.78 4.72
CA THR A 84 -5.06 -3.09 5.65
C THR A 84 -5.36 -3.49 7.09
N PHE A 85 -4.30 -3.51 7.91
CA PHE A 85 -4.31 -3.93 9.30
C PHE A 85 -3.48 -2.96 10.13
N GLU A 86 -3.84 -2.82 11.41
CA GLU A 86 -3.11 -1.96 12.33
C GLU A 86 -1.66 -2.40 12.52
N ASN A 87 -1.43 -3.72 12.53
CA ASN A 87 -0.11 -4.33 12.78
C ASN A 87 -0.05 -5.77 12.26
N ILE A 88 1.10 -6.42 12.44
CA ILE A 88 1.34 -7.82 12.04
C ILE A 88 0.43 -8.78 12.83
N GLU A 89 0.25 -8.55 14.12
CA GLU A 89 -0.57 -9.40 14.98
C GLU A 89 -2.02 -9.42 14.51
N GLN A 90 -2.60 -8.26 14.17
CA GLN A 90 -3.96 -8.19 13.62
C GLN A 90 -4.04 -8.91 12.26
N ALA A 91 -3.04 -8.70 11.38
CA ALA A 91 -3.03 -9.29 10.04
C ALA A 91 -2.99 -10.83 10.05
N PHE A 92 -2.32 -11.43 11.04
CA PHE A 92 -2.09 -12.88 11.11
C PHE A 92 -2.76 -13.57 12.30
N SER A 93 -3.64 -12.88 13.03
CA SER A 93 -4.39 -13.44 14.15
C SER A 93 -5.34 -14.59 13.75
N GLY A 94 -5.72 -14.67 12.47
CA GLY A 94 -6.76 -15.61 12.00
C GLY A 94 -8.18 -15.26 12.46
N ASN A 95 -8.37 -14.04 12.99
CA ASN A 95 -9.66 -13.61 13.55
C ASN A 95 -10.65 -13.10 12.49
N GLN A 96 -10.20 -12.89 11.24
CA GLN A 96 -11.08 -12.50 10.13
C GLN A 96 -12.02 -13.66 9.81
N LYS A 97 -13.32 -13.39 9.85
CA LYS A 97 -14.35 -14.42 9.67
C LYS A 97 -14.89 -14.51 8.25
N TRP A 98 -14.85 -13.39 7.51
CA TRP A 98 -15.41 -13.28 6.16
C TRP A 98 -16.83 -13.84 6.05
N ASP A 99 -17.62 -13.60 7.11
CA ASP A 99 -18.98 -14.12 7.25
C ASP A 99 -19.95 -13.40 6.33
N THR A 100 -20.60 -14.14 5.44
CA THR A 100 -21.58 -13.64 4.44
C THR A 100 -23.04 -13.80 4.88
N SER A 101 -23.30 -14.43 6.01
CA SER A 101 -24.66 -14.80 6.46
C SER A 101 -25.61 -13.61 6.56
N PHE A 102 -25.12 -12.42 6.91
CA PHE A 102 -25.94 -11.20 7.00
C PHE A 102 -26.44 -10.67 5.64
N LEU A 103 -25.87 -11.15 4.54
CA LEU A 103 -26.30 -10.82 3.17
C LEU A 103 -27.46 -11.72 2.72
N ASN A 104 -27.85 -12.74 3.50
CA ASN A 104 -28.75 -13.83 3.10
C ASN A 104 -28.27 -14.56 1.83
N LEU A 105 -26.94 -14.61 1.64
CA LEU A 105 -26.26 -15.27 0.53
C LEU A 105 -25.23 -16.26 1.08
N THR A 106 -24.99 -17.33 0.33
CA THR A 106 -23.89 -18.25 0.64
C THR A 106 -22.57 -17.70 0.06
N PRO A 107 -21.39 -18.11 0.57
CA PRO A 107 -20.12 -17.76 -0.05
C PRO A 107 -20.04 -18.12 -1.54
N GLN A 108 -20.73 -19.16 -1.97
CA GLN A 108 -20.79 -19.61 -3.37
C GLN A 108 -21.54 -18.63 -4.26
N ASP A 109 -22.62 -18.01 -3.75
CA ASP A 109 -23.43 -17.03 -4.53
C ASP A 109 -22.65 -15.77 -4.90
N ILE A 110 -21.60 -15.44 -4.13
CA ILE A 110 -20.75 -14.26 -4.35
C ILE A 110 -19.29 -14.64 -4.65
N SER A 111 -19.05 -15.91 -4.94
CA SER A 111 -17.70 -16.39 -5.21
C SER A 111 -17.15 -15.79 -6.51
N THR A 112 -15.92 -15.28 -6.44
CA THR A 112 -15.13 -14.85 -7.61
C THR A 112 -14.14 -15.93 -8.06
N GLU A 113 -14.21 -17.12 -7.50
CA GLU A 113 -13.30 -18.24 -7.72
C GLU A 113 -13.47 -18.69 -9.18
N GLY A 114 -13.73 -18.92 -10.01
CA GLY A 114 -13.86 -19.32 -11.41
C GLY A 114 -13.70 -18.20 -12.43
N ILE A 115 -13.78 -16.95 -12.00
CA ILE A 115 -13.70 -15.77 -12.87
C ILE A 115 -12.43 -14.95 -12.66
N ARG A 116 -11.60 -15.34 -11.69
CA ARG A 116 -10.31 -14.69 -11.39
C ARG A 116 -9.19 -15.72 -11.23
N GLU A 117 -7.97 -15.28 -11.48
CA GLU A 117 -6.73 -15.97 -11.16
C GLU A 117 -5.94 -15.14 -10.14
N ILE A 118 -5.54 -15.73 -9.01
CA ILE A 118 -4.66 -15.08 -8.04
C ILE A 118 -3.22 -15.26 -8.52
N ILE A 119 -2.61 -14.18 -9.00
CA ILE A 119 -1.23 -14.19 -9.48
C ILE A 119 -0.24 -14.19 -8.32
N SER A 120 -0.51 -13.42 -7.27
CA SER A 120 0.30 -13.43 -6.04
C SER A 120 -0.39 -12.73 -4.89
N ILE A 121 -0.02 -13.13 -3.66
CA ILE A 121 -0.38 -12.42 -2.43
C ILE A 121 0.92 -11.97 -1.77
N ARG A 122 0.97 -10.69 -1.38
CA ARG A 122 2.16 -10.08 -0.79
C ARG A 122 1.76 -9.23 0.41
N PHE A 123 2.60 -9.27 1.44
CA PHE A 123 2.42 -8.48 2.65
C PHE A 123 3.48 -7.40 2.72
N TYR A 124 3.05 -6.19 3.07
CA TYR A 124 3.90 -5.01 3.16
C TYR A 124 3.67 -4.30 4.48
N GLN A 125 4.74 -3.71 5.01
CA GLN A 125 4.73 -2.81 6.15
C GLN A 125 4.82 -1.38 5.65
N ASN A 126 3.96 -0.49 6.17
CA ASN A 126 4.06 0.95 5.91
C ASN A 126 5.21 1.52 6.74
N GLU A 127 6.19 2.11 6.06
CA GLU A 127 7.36 2.71 6.69
C GLU A 127 7.19 4.21 6.94
N GLU A 128 6.52 4.89 6.01
CA GLU A 128 6.27 6.32 6.07
C GLU A 128 5.13 6.70 5.12
N SER A 129 4.37 7.75 5.46
CA SER A 129 3.30 8.24 4.58
C SER A 129 3.01 9.73 4.74
N ILE A 130 2.43 10.28 3.67
CA ILE A 130 1.68 11.53 3.63
C ILE A 130 0.26 11.15 3.27
N ASN A 131 -0.68 11.38 4.17
CA ASN A 131 -2.08 11.07 3.94
C ASN A 131 -2.76 12.20 3.17
N GLY A 132 -3.72 11.84 2.31
CA GLY A 132 -4.55 12.76 1.55
C GLY A 132 -5.95 12.18 1.37
N ASP A 133 -6.94 13.07 1.24
CA ASP A 133 -8.35 12.71 1.34
C ASP A 133 -8.97 12.22 0.01
N LYS A 134 -8.33 12.55 -1.13
CA LYS A 134 -8.90 12.32 -2.46
C LYS A 134 -7.90 11.61 -3.38
N THR A 135 -7.66 10.34 -3.11
CA THR A 135 -6.76 9.51 -3.91
C THR A 135 -7.55 8.50 -4.74
N ASN A 136 -7.89 8.88 -5.99
CA ASN A 136 -8.60 8.01 -6.93
C ASN A 136 -7.64 7.24 -7.84
N PHE A 137 -6.44 7.78 -8.07
CA PHE A 137 -5.40 7.17 -8.90
C PHE A 137 -4.10 7.11 -8.11
N THR A 138 -3.48 5.95 -8.09
CA THR A 138 -2.22 5.73 -7.38
C THR A 138 -1.20 5.15 -8.33
N ILE A 139 -0.04 5.80 -8.41
CA ILE A 139 1.15 5.25 -9.03
C ILE A 139 1.83 4.36 -8.00
N PHE A 140 2.09 3.12 -8.36
CA PHE A 140 2.90 2.18 -7.59
C PHE A 140 4.25 2.01 -8.27
N ASN A 141 5.32 2.36 -7.59
CA ASN A 141 6.69 2.22 -8.06
C ASN A 141 7.35 1.07 -7.30
N TYR A 142 7.55 -0.06 -7.97
CA TYR A 142 8.15 -1.25 -7.37
C TYR A 142 9.67 -1.26 -7.62
N GLY A 143 10.44 -1.49 -6.57
CA GLY A 143 11.88 -1.47 -6.65
C GLY A 143 12.58 -2.48 -5.75
N ARG A 144 13.90 -2.58 -5.94
CA ARG A 144 14.77 -3.43 -5.15
C ARG A 144 16.06 -2.68 -4.79
N PRO A 145 16.03 -1.90 -3.69
CA PRO A 145 17.23 -1.22 -3.21
C PRO A 145 18.30 -2.23 -2.80
N THR A 146 19.55 -1.85 -2.96
CA THR A 146 20.72 -2.62 -2.48
C THR A 146 20.74 -2.66 -0.95
N ASP A 147 20.21 -1.62 -0.29
CA ASP A 147 20.04 -1.49 1.16
C ASP A 147 18.65 -0.92 1.45
N ILE A 148 17.77 -1.75 2.00
CA ILE A 148 16.40 -1.38 2.37
C ILE A 148 16.39 -0.34 3.51
N SER A 149 17.30 -0.45 4.47
CA SER A 149 17.38 0.47 5.61
C SER A 149 17.80 1.87 5.16
N ALA A 150 18.82 1.95 4.28
CA ALA A 150 19.22 3.22 3.67
C ALA A 150 18.09 3.84 2.83
N PHE A 151 17.37 3.01 2.05
CA PHE A 151 16.21 3.46 1.26
C PHE A 151 15.11 4.08 2.15
N VAL A 152 14.71 3.38 3.20
CA VAL A 152 13.68 3.86 4.14
C VAL A 152 14.14 5.13 4.85
N SER A 153 15.39 5.16 5.33
CA SER A 153 15.96 6.31 6.02
C SER A 153 15.98 7.57 5.15
N GLU A 154 16.41 7.45 3.89
CA GLU A 154 16.46 8.59 2.97
C GLU A 154 15.05 9.07 2.60
N ASN A 155 14.11 8.16 2.39
CA ASN A 155 12.73 8.54 2.14
C ASN A 155 12.12 9.32 3.32
N LYS A 156 12.39 8.92 4.56
CA LYS A 156 11.92 9.62 5.76
C LYS A 156 12.58 10.99 5.95
N SER A 157 13.89 11.07 5.78
CA SER A 157 14.67 12.26 6.11
C SER A 157 14.70 13.31 5.00
N LEU A 158 14.60 12.92 3.73
CA LEU A 158 14.70 13.80 2.58
C LEU A 158 13.43 13.82 1.73
N TRP A 159 13.01 12.68 1.17
CA TRP A 159 11.96 12.65 0.16
C TRP A 159 10.58 13.03 0.69
N LYS A 160 10.24 12.66 1.93
CA LYS A 160 8.98 13.12 2.56
C LYS A 160 8.88 14.64 2.57
N GLY A 161 9.95 15.34 2.97
CA GLY A 161 10.01 16.80 2.97
C GLY A 161 9.88 17.41 1.58
N ILE A 162 10.53 16.78 0.59
CA ILE A 162 10.44 17.19 -0.82
C ILE A 162 9.00 17.05 -1.34
N HIS A 163 8.36 15.92 -1.10
CA HIS A 163 6.97 15.70 -1.53
C HIS A 163 6.01 16.69 -0.88
N LEU A 164 6.12 16.90 0.44
CA LEU A 164 5.30 17.88 1.16
C LEU A 164 5.45 19.29 0.58
N ALA A 165 6.68 19.73 0.32
CA ALA A 165 6.95 21.07 -0.23
C ALA A 165 6.39 21.26 -1.65
N ASN A 166 6.23 20.17 -2.42
CA ASN A 166 5.83 20.23 -3.82
C ASN A 166 4.41 19.71 -4.09
N GLN A 167 3.63 19.32 -3.07
CA GLN A 167 2.28 18.78 -3.25
C GLN A 167 1.41 19.67 -4.16
N LYS A 168 1.43 20.99 -3.93
CA LYS A 168 0.60 21.94 -4.69
C LYS A 168 1.00 22.01 -6.17
N SER A 169 2.29 22.02 -6.48
CA SER A 169 2.79 22.12 -7.86
C SER A 169 2.67 20.82 -8.63
N THR A 170 2.86 19.69 -7.97
CA THR A 170 2.79 18.35 -8.56
C THR A 170 1.41 17.74 -8.53
N LYS A 171 0.46 18.34 -7.77
CA LYS A 171 -0.87 17.78 -7.50
C LYS A 171 -0.83 16.42 -6.76
N LEU A 172 0.31 16.08 -6.18
CA LEU A 172 0.47 14.90 -5.33
C LEU A 172 -0.42 15.04 -4.09
N ASN A 173 -1.41 14.16 -3.94
CA ASN A 173 -2.35 14.21 -2.82
C ASN A 173 -1.86 13.36 -1.64
N SER A 174 -1.41 12.15 -1.91
CA SER A 174 -0.87 11.24 -0.91
C SER A 174 0.43 10.60 -1.37
N TRP A 175 1.23 10.14 -0.42
CA TRP A 175 2.50 9.44 -0.70
C TRP A 175 2.76 8.38 0.36
N GLY A 176 3.54 7.34 0.04
CA GLY A 176 3.93 6.35 1.01
C GLY A 176 5.08 5.46 0.57
N VAL A 177 5.78 4.92 1.56
CA VAL A 177 6.90 3.98 1.40
C VAL A 177 6.57 2.69 2.13
N HIS A 178 6.74 1.58 1.45
CA HIS A 178 6.38 0.27 1.97
C HIS A 178 7.50 -0.74 1.73
N THR A 179 7.78 -1.55 2.74
CA THR A 179 8.73 -2.67 2.66
C THR A 179 7.98 -3.99 2.64
N ARG A 180 8.45 -4.95 1.84
CA ARG A 180 7.83 -6.27 1.76
C ARG A 180 8.20 -7.11 2.98
N ILE A 181 7.18 -7.62 3.67
CA ILE A 181 7.33 -8.58 4.77
C ILE A 181 7.44 -10.00 4.21
N HIS A 182 6.50 -10.36 3.29
CA HIS A 182 6.40 -11.72 2.76
C HIS A 182 5.71 -11.73 1.37
N PRO A 183 6.05 -12.66 0.45
CA PRO A 183 7.26 -13.50 0.46
C PRO A 183 8.53 -12.66 0.20
N GLN A 184 9.66 -13.16 0.70
CA GLN A 184 10.97 -12.55 0.49
C GLN A 184 11.87 -13.49 -0.33
N GLY A 185 13.03 -13.02 -0.73
CA GLY A 185 14.07 -13.81 -1.40
C GLY A 185 14.55 -13.22 -2.72
N ASN A 186 15.64 -13.79 -3.22
CA ASN A 186 16.34 -13.26 -4.41
C ASN A 186 15.54 -13.40 -5.72
N ALA A 187 14.61 -14.34 -5.80
CA ALA A 187 13.71 -14.49 -6.95
C ALA A 187 12.63 -13.38 -7.03
N SER A 188 12.44 -12.61 -5.96
CA SER A 188 11.46 -11.53 -5.94
C SER A 188 11.97 -10.32 -6.74
N LYS A 189 11.19 -9.87 -7.73
CA LYS A 189 11.52 -8.71 -8.58
C LYS A 189 11.53 -7.37 -7.83
N ALA A 190 10.87 -7.28 -6.67
CA ALA A 190 10.84 -6.07 -5.85
C ALA A 190 10.77 -6.43 -4.38
N SER A 191 11.42 -5.65 -3.51
CA SER A 191 11.37 -5.77 -2.05
C SER A 191 10.70 -4.57 -1.37
N ILE A 192 10.47 -3.51 -2.14
CA ILE A 192 9.77 -2.29 -1.70
C ILE A 192 8.77 -1.84 -2.76
N PHE A 193 7.86 -0.95 -2.36
CA PHE A 193 7.22 -0.03 -3.28
C PHE A 193 7.04 1.34 -2.62
N THR A 194 6.98 2.39 -3.48
CA THR A 194 6.41 3.69 -3.11
C THR A 194 5.05 3.85 -3.78
N ARG A 195 4.17 4.65 -3.18
CA ARG A 195 2.90 5.04 -3.79
C ARG A 195 2.79 6.55 -3.87
N ASP A 196 2.33 7.04 -5.01
CA ASP A 196 2.06 8.45 -5.27
C ASP A 196 0.58 8.57 -5.65
N GLY A 197 -0.22 9.27 -4.84
CA GLY A 197 -1.67 9.34 -5.01
C GLY A 197 -2.14 10.67 -5.58
N PHE A 198 -3.11 10.60 -6.51
CA PHE A 198 -3.68 11.73 -7.25
C PHE A 198 -5.20 11.66 -7.28
N GLU A 199 -5.85 12.82 -7.38
CA GLU A 199 -7.30 12.91 -7.52
C GLU A 199 -7.76 12.49 -8.92
N ASN A 200 -7.00 12.82 -9.97
CA ASN A 200 -7.35 12.51 -11.35
C ASN A 200 -6.18 11.89 -12.14
N LEU A 201 -6.52 11.21 -13.24
CA LEU A 201 -5.58 10.50 -14.08
C LEU A 201 -4.60 11.43 -14.80
N VAL A 202 -5.07 12.62 -15.20
CA VAL A 202 -4.23 13.57 -15.94
C VAL A 202 -3.06 14.04 -15.10
N ASP A 203 -3.29 14.33 -13.82
CA ASP A 203 -2.22 14.73 -12.90
C ASP A 203 -1.23 13.59 -12.66
N ALA A 204 -1.72 12.35 -12.52
CA ALA A 204 -0.86 11.16 -12.40
C ALA A 204 0.01 10.95 -13.65
N MET A 205 -0.57 11.10 -14.86
CA MET A 205 0.16 10.97 -16.12
C MET A 205 1.17 12.11 -16.31
N ASN A 206 0.79 13.34 -15.97
CA ASN A 206 1.69 14.48 -15.99
C ASN A 206 2.85 14.34 -15.01
N TYR A 207 2.62 13.71 -13.86
CA TYR A 207 3.67 13.42 -12.89
C TYR A 207 4.72 12.44 -13.43
N LEU A 208 4.29 11.44 -14.20
CA LEU A 208 5.18 10.45 -14.83
C LEU A 208 5.82 10.93 -16.14
N SER A 209 5.26 11.98 -16.78
CA SER A 209 5.79 12.44 -18.07
C SER A 209 7.20 13.01 -17.91
N PHE A 210 8.05 12.75 -18.92
CA PHE A 210 9.38 13.34 -18.98
C PHE A 210 9.29 14.88 -19.00
N LYS A 211 10.18 15.53 -18.25
CA LYS A 211 10.34 16.98 -18.20
C LYS A 211 11.81 17.34 -18.28
N GLU A 212 12.16 18.27 -19.15
CA GLU A 212 13.53 18.78 -19.25
C GLU A 212 13.98 19.44 -17.94
N GLU A 213 13.06 20.15 -17.26
CA GLU A 213 13.29 20.69 -15.92
C GLU A 213 12.51 19.87 -14.89
N ASN A 214 13.23 19.06 -14.15
CA ASN A 214 12.64 18.31 -13.04
C ASN A 214 12.55 19.24 -11.80
N PRO A 215 11.35 19.51 -11.25
CA PRO A 215 11.19 20.36 -10.07
C PRO A 215 11.95 19.84 -8.84
N TYR A 216 12.29 18.56 -8.83
CA TYR A 216 13.08 17.94 -7.77
C TYR A 216 14.60 18.01 -7.98
N GLN A 217 15.09 18.45 -9.16
CA GLN A 217 16.49 18.31 -9.54
C GLN A 217 17.46 18.99 -8.56
N LYS A 218 17.15 20.21 -8.09
CA LYS A 218 17.98 20.92 -7.11
C LYS A 218 17.97 20.26 -5.72
N MET A 219 16.85 19.64 -5.35
CA MET A 219 16.68 18.98 -4.06
C MET A 219 17.22 17.55 -4.11
N ALA A 220 17.06 16.88 -5.24
CA ALA A 220 17.63 15.56 -5.52
C ALA A 220 19.16 15.55 -5.57
N ALA A 221 19.82 16.71 -5.75
CA ALA A 221 21.28 16.81 -5.71
C ALA A 221 21.91 16.35 -4.37
N LYS A 222 21.12 16.34 -3.28
CA LYS A 222 21.53 15.82 -1.96
C LYS A 222 21.17 14.35 -1.77
N SER A 223 20.42 13.76 -2.70
CA SER A 223 19.95 12.38 -2.61
C SER A 223 21.06 11.39 -2.89
N LYS A 224 21.09 10.33 -2.09
CA LYS A 224 21.93 9.13 -2.33
C LYS A 224 21.14 8.03 -3.05
N MET A 225 19.93 8.34 -3.53
CA MET A 225 19.04 7.33 -4.11
C MET A 225 19.66 6.61 -5.30
N ASN A 226 20.47 7.29 -6.14
CA ASN A 226 21.17 6.65 -7.26
C ASN A 226 22.15 5.54 -6.80
N SER A 227 22.73 5.65 -5.60
CA SER A 227 23.60 4.59 -5.06
C SER A 227 22.80 3.49 -4.33
N ILE A 228 21.66 3.85 -3.74
CA ILE A 228 20.75 2.94 -3.04
C ILE A 228 19.92 2.10 -4.03
N MET A 229 19.52 2.71 -5.15
CA MET A 229 18.74 2.10 -6.21
C MET A 229 19.39 2.39 -7.59
N PRO A 230 20.53 1.78 -7.90
CA PRO A 230 21.26 2.07 -9.13
C PRO A 230 20.45 1.76 -10.39
N ASP A 231 19.56 0.77 -10.33
CA ASP A 231 18.68 0.38 -11.44
C ASP A 231 17.32 1.14 -11.42
N GLY A 232 17.11 2.05 -10.47
CA GLY A 232 15.84 2.75 -10.27
C GLY A 232 14.69 1.84 -9.87
N PHE A 233 13.47 2.25 -10.20
CA PHE A 233 12.28 1.39 -10.04
C PHE A 233 12.18 0.43 -11.22
N GLY A 234 12.12 -0.87 -10.93
CA GLY A 234 12.04 -1.92 -11.94
C GLY A 234 10.67 -2.00 -12.62
N TYR A 235 9.61 -1.43 -12.00
CA TYR A 235 8.27 -1.40 -12.55
C TYR A 235 7.41 -0.31 -11.92
N THR A 236 6.72 0.45 -12.76
CA THR A 236 5.77 1.49 -12.35
C THR A 236 4.42 1.27 -13.03
N ILE A 237 3.33 1.38 -12.26
CA ILE A 237 1.97 1.23 -12.78
C ILE A 237 1.01 2.16 -12.08
N ILE A 238 0.06 2.74 -12.84
CA ILE A 238 -1.07 3.48 -12.28
C ILE A 238 -2.21 2.52 -12.02
N ARG A 239 -2.86 2.64 -10.85
CA ARG A 239 -4.12 1.98 -10.54
C ARG A 239 -5.20 2.99 -10.19
N ARG A 240 -6.40 2.78 -10.73
CA ARG A 240 -7.60 3.49 -10.33
C ARG A 240 -8.24 2.75 -9.15
N THR A 241 -8.58 3.47 -8.09
CA THR A 241 -9.41 2.94 -7.01
C THR A 241 -10.84 2.84 -7.51
N LEU A 242 -11.40 1.64 -7.56
CA LEU A 242 -12.80 1.38 -7.90
C LEU A 242 -13.69 1.52 -6.67
N HIS A 243 -13.23 0.99 -5.54
CA HIS A 243 -13.94 1.05 -4.28
C HIS A 243 -12.95 1.00 -3.10
N TRP A 244 -13.29 1.70 -2.01
CA TRP A 244 -12.53 1.68 -0.76
C TRP A 244 -13.48 1.80 0.43
N VAL A 245 -13.27 0.96 1.46
CA VAL A 245 -13.95 1.01 2.76
C VAL A 245 -12.92 1.02 3.90
N ASN A 246 -13.19 1.84 4.92
CA ASN A 246 -12.41 1.99 6.15
C ASN A 246 -13.31 2.36 7.32
#